data_e8db9743d34fb8509a23135c49c14078
#
_entry.id   e8db9743d34fb8509a23135c49c14078
#
_cell.length_a   1.000
_cell.length_b   1.000
_cell.length_c   1.000
_cell.angle_alpha   90.00
_cell.angle_beta   90.00
_cell.angle_gamma   90.00
#
_symmetry.space_group_name_H-M   'P 1'
#
loop_
_entity.id
_entity.type
_entity.pdbx_description
1 polymer ?
#
loop_
_entity_poly.entity_id
_entity_poly.type
_entity_poly.pdbx_seq_one_letter_code
_entity_poly.pdbx_strand_id
1 'polypeptide(L)'
;NSAIVRITSEAPLLTPDALAPWSRVQAKIAASNTGELDALQQLGFSLVEGEVDLALPVNNVSDSGAVVAQETDIPALRQLASAAFAQSRFRAPWYAPDASGRFYAQWIENAVRGTFDHQCLILRAASGDIRGYVSLRELNATDARIGLLAGRGAGAELMQTALNWAYARGKTTLRVATQMGNRAAIRRYIASGASVESAAYWLYR
;
A
#
# COMPACT_ATOMS: atom_id res chain seq x y z
N ASN A 1 21.30 -1.88 10.25
CA ASN A 1 21.04 -0.44 10.39
C ASN A 1 20.36 0.12 9.15
N SER A 2 19.12 0.65 9.29
CA SER A 2 18.38 1.28 8.22
C SER A 2 17.96 2.69 8.62
N ALA A 3 17.89 3.61 7.65
CA ALA A 3 17.38 4.95 7.82
C ALA A 3 16.42 5.32 6.71
N ILE A 4 15.54 6.26 6.99
CA ILE A 4 14.66 6.89 6.00
C ILE A 4 15.03 8.37 5.96
N VAL A 5 15.36 8.86 4.76
CA VAL A 5 15.59 10.28 4.51
C VAL A 5 14.27 10.95 4.19
N ARG A 6 13.99 12.03 4.89
CA ARG A 6 12.88 12.93 4.60
C ARG A 6 13.44 14.29 4.26
N ILE A 7 13.16 14.76 3.07
CA ILE A 7 13.67 16.05 2.57
C ILE A 7 12.61 17.11 2.91
N THR A 8 13.06 18.14 3.63
CA THR A 8 12.23 19.31 3.99
C THR A 8 12.99 20.58 3.65
N SER A 9 12.27 21.68 3.48
CA SER A 9 12.87 22.99 3.15
C SER A 9 13.84 23.52 4.21
N GLU A 10 13.69 23.07 5.44
CA GLU A 10 14.48 23.52 6.60
C GLU A 10 15.61 22.58 6.98
N ALA A 11 15.66 21.41 6.34
CA ALA A 11 16.69 20.41 6.64
C ALA A 11 18.05 20.84 6.11
N PRO A 12 19.15 20.49 6.82
CA PRO A 12 20.49 20.68 6.27
C PRO A 12 20.71 19.83 5.02
N LEU A 13 21.63 20.24 4.17
CA LEU A 13 21.99 19.48 2.98
C LEU A 13 22.45 18.07 3.35
N LEU A 14 21.93 17.08 2.65
CA LEU A 14 22.31 15.68 2.81
C LEU A 14 23.73 15.49 2.25
N THR A 15 24.62 14.89 3.05
CA THR A 15 26.01 14.65 2.68
C THR A 15 26.34 13.16 2.70
N PRO A 16 27.37 12.71 1.96
CA PRO A 16 27.81 11.32 2.03
C PRO A 16 28.18 10.86 3.45
N ASP A 17 28.77 11.74 4.25
CA ASP A 17 29.17 11.42 5.63
C ASP A 17 27.97 11.14 6.53
N ALA A 18 26.86 11.86 6.34
CA ALA A 18 25.61 11.62 7.07
C ALA A 18 25.02 10.25 6.74
N LEU A 19 25.28 9.72 5.55
CA LEU A 19 24.77 8.43 5.08
C LEU A 19 25.66 7.26 5.47
N ALA A 20 26.95 7.49 5.69
CA ALA A 20 27.96 6.47 5.91
C ALA A 20 27.66 5.47 7.05
N PRO A 21 27.02 5.86 8.19
CA PRO A 21 26.72 4.94 9.28
C PRO A 21 25.63 3.90 8.96
N TRP A 22 24.89 4.08 7.86
CA TRP A 22 23.71 3.29 7.57
C TRP A 22 23.95 2.28 6.46
N SER A 23 23.58 1.03 6.71
CA SER A 23 23.74 -0.05 5.73
C SER A 23 22.66 -0.03 4.63
N ARG A 24 21.54 0.62 4.91
CA ARG A 24 20.47 0.84 3.94
C ARG A 24 19.77 2.16 4.26
N VAL A 25 19.69 3.03 3.26
CA VAL A 25 18.99 4.30 3.37
C VAL A 25 17.90 4.35 2.31
N GLN A 26 16.71 4.78 2.70
CA GLN A 26 15.55 4.88 1.82
C GLN A 26 15.08 6.32 1.73
N ALA A 27 14.66 6.72 0.55
CA ALA A 27 14.01 8.01 0.33
C ALA A 27 12.80 7.83 -0.59
N LYS A 28 11.71 8.51 -0.27
CA LYS A 28 10.54 8.62 -1.14
C LYS A 28 10.40 10.07 -1.59
N ILE A 29 10.36 10.28 -2.90
CA ILE A 29 10.25 11.62 -3.48
C ILE A 29 9.10 11.68 -4.48
N ALA A 30 8.51 12.86 -4.64
CA ALA A 30 7.55 13.08 -5.71
C ALA A 30 8.21 12.86 -7.08
N ALA A 31 7.55 12.14 -7.98
CA ALA A 31 8.09 11.85 -9.31
C ALA A 31 8.32 13.11 -10.15
N SER A 32 7.61 14.21 -9.84
CA SER A 32 7.79 15.52 -10.47
C SER A 32 9.01 16.28 -9.96
N ASN A 33 9.60 15.86 -8.84
CA ASN A 33 10.75 16.56 -8.25
C ASN A 33 12.06 16.02 -8.83
N THR A 34 12.37 16.41 -10.05
CA THR A 34 13.56 15.95 -10.77
C THR A 34 14.86 16.42 -10.13
N GLY A 35 14.86 17.59 -9.48
CA GLY A 35 16.03 18.08 -8.76
C GLY A 35 16.43 17.19 -7.57
N GLU A 36 15.47 16.76 -6.78
CA GLU A 36 15.71 15.81 -5.69
C GLU A 36 16.15 14.44 -6.22
N LEU A 37 15.51 13.99 -7.31
CA LEU A 37 15.87 12.73 -7.96
C LEU A 37 17.35 12.74 -8.37
N ASP A 38 17.77 13.78 -9.08
CA ASP A 38 19.16 13.92 -9.55
C ASP A 38 20.14 14.01 -8.38
N ALA A 39 19.81 14.80 -7.35
CA ALA A 39 20.65 14.94 -6.16
C ALA A 39 20.83 13.62 -5.41
N LEU A 40 19.77 12.83 -5.23
CA LEU A 40 19.86 11.53 -4.58
C LEU A 40 20.67 10.54 -5.41
N GLN A 41 20.51 10.52 -6.72
CA GLN A 41 21.30 9.67 -7.60
C GLN A 41 22.79 10.02 -7.55
N GLN A 42 23.14 11.28 -7.47
CA GLN A 42 24.53 11.73 -7.28
C GLN A 42 25.11 11.25 -5.94
N LEU A 43 24.28 11.10 -4.91
CA LEU A 43 24.67 10.55 -3.61
C LEU A 43 24.71 9.02 -3.57
N GLY A 44 24.51 8.35 -4.71
CA GLY A 44 24.57 6.90 -4.83
C GLY A 44 23.26 6.17 -4.59
N PHE A 45 22.14 6.88 -4.53
CA PHE A 45 20.82 6.23 -4.48
C PHE A 45 20.45 5.63 -5.83
N SER A 46 19.78 4.49 -5.80
CA SER A 46 19.22 3.82 -6.98
C SER A 46 17.72 3.83 -6.93
N LEU A 47 17.07 3.97 -8.08
CA LEU A 47 15.62 3.83 -8.19
C LEU A 47 15.23 2.37 -7.96
N VAL A 48 14.34 2.14 -7.00
CA VAL A 48 13.87 0.80 -6.64
C VAL A 48 12.46 0.54 -7.14
N GLU A 49 11.57 1.52 -6.97
CA GLU A 49 10.15 1.37 -7.30
C GLU A 49 9.52 2.72 -7.63
N GLY A 50 8.67 2.72 -8.66
CA GLY A 50 7.70 3.79 -8.88
C GLY A 50 6.36 3.43 -8.24
N GLU A 51 5.70 4.42 -7.66
CA GLU A 51 4.41 4.28 -7.00
C GLU A 51 3.43 5.30 -7.55
N VAL A 52 2.18 4.91 -7.74
CA VAL A 52 1.08 5.82 -8.07
C VAL A 52 0.07 5.84 -6.93
N ASP A 53 -0.41 7.02 -6.61
CA ASP A 53 -1.50 7.23 -5.66
C ASP A 53 -2.76 7.59 -6.45
N LEU A 54 -3.84 6.84 -6.21
CA LEU A 54 -5.11 7.03 -6.89
C LEU A 54 -6.19 7.42 -5.88
N ALA A 55 -7.17 8.18 -6.36
CA ALA A 55 -8.32 8.56 -5.55
C ALA A 55 -9.61 8.38 -6.36
N LEU A 56 -10.68 8.02 -5.66
CA LEU A 56 -12.00 7.94 -6.24
C LEU A 56 -13.04 8.51 -5.30
N PRO A 57 -14.12 9.12 -5.85
CA PRO A 57 -15.21 9.63 -5.03
C PRO A 57 -15.96 8.47 -4.38
N VAL A 58 -16.35 8.66 -3.13
CA VAL A 58 -17.14 7.69 -2.38
C VAL A 58 -18.63 7.96 -2.65
N ASN A 59 -19.28 6.93 -3.17
CA ASN A 59 -20.72 6.94 -3.42
C ASN A 59 -21.38 5.79 -2.67
N ASN A 60 -22.68 5.90 -2.47
CA ASN A 60 -23.47 4.80 -1.93
C ASN A 60 -23.48 3.64 -2.93
N VAL A 61 -22.98 2.50 -2.51
CA VAL A 61 -22.95 1.27 -3.30
C VAL A 61 -23.58 0.14 -2.49
N SER A 62 -24.11 -0.86 -3.20
CA SER A 62 -24.71 -2.02 -2.56
C SER A 62 -23.69 -2.81 -1.72
N ASP A 63 -24.19 -3.50 -0.72
CA ASP A 63 -23.36 -4.38 0.10
C ASP A 63 -22.80 -5.53 -0.74
N SER A 64 -21.51 -5.80 -0.57
CA SER A 64 -20.81 -6.89 -1.26
C SER A 64 -20.93 -8.24 -0.56
N GLY A 65 -21.49 -8.26 0.66
CA GLY A 65 -21.50 -9.45 1.51
C GLY A 65 -20.18 -9.73 2.22
N ALA A 66 -19.24 -8.80 2.19
CA ALA A 66 -17.98 -8.93 2.94
C ALA A 66 -18.24 -8.86 4.44
N VAL A 67 -17.44 -9.59 5.20
CA VAL A 67 -17.50 -9.63 6.65
C VAL A 67 -16.19 -9.16 7.26
N VAL A 68 -16.26 -8.65 8.48
CA VAL A 68 -15.06 -8.23 9.23
C VAL A 68 -14.24 -9.47 9.61
N ALA A 69 -12.97 -9.45 9.28
CA ALA A 69 -12.05 -10.53 9.65
C ALA A 69 -11.89 -10.62 11.17
N GLN A 70 -11.85 -11.83 11.67
CA GLN A 70 -11.66 -12.14 13.08
C GLN A 70 -10.24 -12.63 13.35
N GLU A 71 -9.86 -12.67 14.61
CA GLU A 71 -8.53 -13.16 15.02
C GLU A 71 -8.23 -14.58 14.52
N THR A 72 -9.24 -15.42 14.45
CA THR A 72 -9.16 -16.79 13.90
C THR A 72 -8.84 -16.83 12.41
N ASP A 73 -9.05 -15.74 11.68
CA ASP A 73 -8.73 -15.63 10.25
C ASP A 73 -7.26 -15.27 10.00
N ILE A 74 -6.54 -14.81 11.01
CA ILE A 74 -5.17 -14.30 10.87
C ILE A 74 -4.22 -15.32 10.22
N PRO A 75 -4.17 -16.59 10.62
CA PRO A 75 -3.25 -17.55 9.98
C PRO A 75 -3.47 -17.68 8.47
N ALA A 76 -4.72 -17.80 8.04
CA ALA A 76 -5.06 -17.91 6.61
C ALA A 76 -4.74 -16.60 5.86
N LEU A 77 -5.06 -15.45 6.43
CA LEU A 77 -4.76 -14.14 5.85
C LEU A 77 -3.25 -13.89 5.72
N ARG A 78 -2.47 -14.25 6.73
CA ARG A 78 -1.01 -14.15 6.68
C ARG A 78 -0.43 -14.96 5.52
N GLN A 79 -0.91 -16.18 5.34
CA GLN A 79 -0.47 -17.04 4.24
C GLN A 79 -0.84 -16.44 2.88
N LEU A 80 -2.06 -15.96 2.71
CA LEU A 80 -2.51 -15.32 1.48
C LEU A 80 -1.72 -14.03 1.18
N ALA A 81 -1.53 -13.17 2.16
CA ALA A 81 -0.81 -11.92 1.99
C ALA A 81 0.67 -12.13 1.67
N SER A 82 1.33 -13.12 2.28
CA SER A 82 2.73 -13.42 1.99
C SER A 82 2.98 -13.85 0.54
N ALA A 83 1.97 -14.40 -0.12
CA ALA A 83 2.05 -14.89 -1.50
C ALA A 83 1.47 -13.93 -2.55
N ALA A 84 0.68 -12.93 -2.13
CA ALA A 84 -0.13 -12.14 -3.06
C ALA A 84 0.62 -11.03 -3.81
N PHE A 85 1.68 -10.49 -3.24
CA PHE A 85 2.37 -9.30 -3.76
C PHE A 85 3.74 -9.67 -4.33
N ALA A 86 3.74 -10.11 -5.60
CA ALA A 86 4.96 -10.54 -6.30
C ALA A 86 5.92 -9.39 -6.59
N GLN A 87 5.39 -8.17 -6.81
CA GLN A 87 6.20 -6.97 -7.00
C GLN A 87 6.25 -6.18 -5.69
N SER A 88 7.46 -5.90 -5.20
CA SER A 88 7.65 -5.18 -3.95
C SER A 88 9.00 -4.50 -3.93
N ARG A 89 9.07 -3.35 -3.27
CA ARG A 89 10.33 -2.68 -2.97
C ARG A 89 11.14 -3.39 -1.87
N PHE A 90 10.51 -4.32 -1.16
CA PHE A 90 11.15 -5.15 -0.14
C PHE A 90 11.75 -6.42 -0.77
N ARG A 91 12.68 -6.24 -1.69
CA ARG A 91 13.27 -7.29 -2.52
C ARG A 91 14.80 -7.24 -2.51
N ALA A 92 15.41 -8.32 -2.99
CA ALA A 92 16.86 -8.35 -3.22
C ALA A 92 17.27 -7.25 -4.23
N PRO A 93 18.48 -6.70 -4.13
CA PRO A 93 19.52 -6.99 -3.13
C PRO A 93 19.34 -6.25 -1.79
N TRP A 94 18.28 -5.45 -1.65
CA TRP A 94 18.06 -4.55 -0.51
C TRP A 94 17.52 -5.28 0.72
N TYR A 95 16.79 -6.36 0.50
CA TYR A 95 16.14 -7.17 1.54
C TYR A 95 16.38 -8.65 1.29
N ALA A 96 16.23 -9.45 2.35
CA ALA A 96 16.24 -10.90 2.25
C ALA A 96 15.07 -11.39 1.37
N PRO A 97 15.20 -12.57 0.73
CA PRO A 97 14.18 -13.07 -0.21
C PRO A 97 12.77 -13.23 0.40
N ASP A 98 12.67 -13.52 1.69
CA ASP A 98 11.40 -13.70 2.41
C ASP A 98 10.85 -12.42 3.05
N ALA A 99 11.59 -11.31 2.99
CA ALA A 99 11.22 -10.06 3.68
C ALA A 99 9.88 -9.50 3.22
N SER A 100 9.62 -9.51 1.92
CA SER A 100 8.35 -9.03 1.35
C SER A 100 7.17 -9.84 1.90
N GLY A 101 7.24 -11.17 1.86
CA GLY A 101 6.18 -12.02 2.36
C GLY A 101 5.91 -11.80 3.85
N ARG A 102 6.96 -11.71 4.66
CA ARG A 102 6.85 -11.42 6.09
C ARG A 102 6.22 -10.05 6.36
N PHE A 103 6.60 -9.05 5.57
CA PHE A 103 6.09 -7.69 5.70
C PHE A 103 4.57 -7.63 5.46
N TYR A 104 4.10 -8.22 4.37
CA TYR A 104 2.66 -8.21 4.04
C TYR A 104 1.85 -9.10 4.98
N ALA A 105 2.40 -10.22 5.43
CA ALA A 105 1.76 -11.05 6.45
C ALA A 105 1.55 -10.28 7.75
N GLN A 106 2.55 -9.52 8.19
CA GLN A 106 2.44 -8.68 9.38
C GLN A 106 1.47 -7.52 9.17
N TRP A 107 1.44 -6.93 7.97
CA TRP A 107 0.51 -5.85 7.67
C TRP A 107 -0.93 -6.30 7.82
N ILE A 108 -1.29 -7.46 7.21
CA ILE A 108 -2.68 -7.93 7.28
C ILE A 108 -3.08 -8.34 8.70
N GLU A 109 -2.17 -8.94 9.47
CA GLU A 109 -2.42 -9.20 10.88
C GLU A 109 -2.69 -7.92 11.66
N ASN A 110 -1.87 -6.90 11.47
CA ASN A 110 -2.06 -5.59 12.11
C ASN A 110 -3.41 -4.96 11.72
N ALA A 111 -3.85 -5.14 10.48
CA ALA A 111 -5.15 -4.66 10.01
C ALA A 111 -6.31 -5.37 10.72
N VAL A 112 -6.22 -6.68 10.91
CA VAL A 112 -7.22 -7.43 11.67
C VAL A 112 -7.27 -6.96 13.12
N ARG A 113 -6.12 -6.69 13.72
CA ARG A 113 -6.01 -6.18 15.09
C ARG A 113 -6.32 -4.68 15.22
N GLY A 114 -6.38 -3.95 14.11
CA GLY A 114 -6.64 -2.51 14.09
C GLY A 114 -5.47 -1.64 14.57
N THR A 115 -4.24 -2.14 14.50
CA THR A 115 -3.05 -1.41 15.00
C THR A 115 -2.41 -0.47 14.00
N PHE A 116 -2.73 -0.58 12.72
CA PHE A 116 -2.34 0.33 11.64
C PHE A 116 -3.54 0.63 10.74
N ASP A 117 -3.91 -0.28 9.80
CA ASP A 117 -5.23 -0.20 9.18
C ASP A 117 -6.27 -0.51 10.26
N HIS A 118 -7.43 0.11 10.16
CA HIS A 118 -8.45 0.02 11.20
C HIS A 118 -9.24 -1.27 11.15
N GLN A 119 -9.45 -1.83 9.95
CA GLN A 119 -10.15 -3.10 9.76
C GLN A 119 -9.65 -3.84 8.53
N CYS A 120 -9.83 -5.15 8.55
CA CYS A 120 -9.73 -6.03 7.40
C CYS A 120 -11.10 -6.66 7.15
N LEU A 121 -11.58 -6.58 5.92
CA LEU A 121 -12.83 -7.23 5.50
C LEU A 121 -12.49 -8.33 4.51
N ILE A 122 -13.24 -9.43 4.59
CA ILE A 122 -13.01 -10.62 3.79
C ILE A 122 -14.26 -11.03 3.03
N LEU A 123 -14.03 -11.54 1.82
CA LEU A 123 -15.04 -12.24 1.03
C LEU A 123 -14.77 -13.73 1.14
N ARG A 124 -15.82 -14.50 1.45
CA ARG A 124 -15.71 -15.96 1.53
C ARG A 124 -16.32 -16.62 0.30
N ALA A 125 -15.71 -17.71 -0.12
CA ALA A 125 -16.29 -18.65 -1.07
C ALA A 125 -17.41 -19.47 -0.40
N ALA A 126 -18.19 -20.20 -1.19
CA ALA A 126 -19.23 -21.11 -0.68
C ALA A 126 -18.64 -22.18 0.24
N SER A 127 -17.37 -22.57 0.04
CA SER A 127 -16.62 -23.48 0.90
C SER A 127 -16.30 -22.92 2.29
N GLY A 128 -16.44 -21.60 2.50
CA GLY A 128 -16.00 -20.90 3.70
C GLY A 128 -14.58 -20.34 3.61
N ASP A 129 -13.81 -20.72 2.59
CA ASP A 129 -12.46 -20.20 2.38
C ASP A 129 -12.47 -18.73 2.02
N ILE A 130 -11.40 -18.03 2.41
CA ILE A 130 -11.22 -16.63 2.04
C ILE A 130 -10.85 -16.54 0.56
N ARG A 131 -11.68 -15.88 -0.24
CA ARG A 131 -11.41 -15.65 -1.67
C ARG A 131 -10.91 -14.25 -1.99
N GLY A 132 -10.95 -13.35 -1.02
CA GLY A 132 -10.43 -12.00 -1.16
C GLY A 132 -10.49 -11.24 0.14
N TYR A 133 -9.65 -10.23 0.26
CA TYR A 133 -9.59 -9.36 1.44
C TYR A 133 -9.20 -7.95 1.06
N VAL A 134 -9.62 -7.00 1.89
CA VAL A 134 -9.22 -5.59 1.79
C VAL A 134 -9.02 -5.03 3.20
N SER A 135 -7.92 -4.35 3.42
CA SER A 135 -7.68 -3.61 4.65
C SER A 135 -7.90 -2.11 4.42
N LEU A 136 -8.44 -1.44 5.43
CA LEU A 136 -8.94 -0.07 5.31
C LEU A 136 -8.64 0.72 6.57
N ARG A 137 -8.35 2.01 6.39
CA ARG A 137 -8.22 2.97 7.49
C ARG A 137 -8.81 4.32 7.13
N GLU A 138 -9.23 5.04 8.14
CA GLU A 138 -9.58 6.45 8.03
C GLU A 138 -8.30 7.28 8.08
N LEU A 139 -8.15 8.24 7.17
CA LEU A 139 -7.02 9.17 7.17
C LEU A 139 -7.33 10.46 7.93
N ASN A 140 -8.56 10.97 7.70
CA ASN A 140 -9.05 12.21 8.29
C ASN A 140 -10.59 12.23 8.19
N ALA A 141 -11.21 13.38 8.42
CA ALA A 141 -12.67 13.50 8.38
C ALA A 141 -13.30 13.13 7.02
N THR A 142 -12.58 13.34 5.91
CA THR A 142 -13.13 13.17 4.55
C THR A 142 -12.56 11.97 3.79
N ASP A 143 -11.37 11.49 4.16
CA ASP A 143 -10.62 10.53 3.37
C ASP A 143 -10.45 9.20 4.11
N ALA A 144 -10.60 8.10 3.36
CA ALA A 144 -10.20 6.76 3.76
C ALA A 144 -9.15 6.21 2.79
N ARG A 145 -8.42 5.19 3.21
CA ARG A 145 -7.37 4.56 2.40
C ARG A 145 -7.48 3.05 2.42
N ILE A 146 -7.33 2.44 1.26
CA ILE A 146 -7.06 1.00 1.14
C ILE A 146 -5.59 0.77 1.48
N GLY A 147 -5.32 -0.15 2.40
CA GLY A 147 -3.98 -0.61 2.70
C GLY A 147 -3.55 -1.73 1.76
N LEU A 148 -4.17 -2.91 1.90
CA LEU A 148 -3.97 -4.06 1.03
C LEU A 148 -5.30 -4.49 0.42
N LEU A 149 -5.25 -4.94 -0.82
CA LEU A 149 -6.40 -5.51 -1.53
C LEU A 149 -5.88 -6.65 -2.39
N ALA A 150 -6.39 -7.85 -2.19
CA ALA A 150 -6.04 -9.01 -2.98
C ALA A 150 -7.16 -10.06 -3.00
N GLY A 151 -7.25 -10.75 -4.12
CA GLY A 151 -8.20 -11.85 -4.32
C GLY A 151 -8.44 -12.07 -5.80
N ARG A 152 -8.09 -13.27 -6.28
CA ARG A 152 -8.26 -13.62 -7.69
C ARG A 152 -9.74 -13.55 -8.09
N GLY A 153 -10.04 -12.71 -9.07
CA GLY A 153 -11.40 -12.53 -9.57
C GLY A 153 -12.35 -11.75 -8.63
N ALA A 154 -11.86 -11.26 -7.49
CA ALA A 154 -12.67 -10.57 -6.49
C ALA A 154 -12.50 -9.03 -6.50
N GLY A 155 -11.71 -8.49 -7.41
CA GLY A 155 -11.32 -7.07 -7.39
C GLY A 155 -12.50 -6.11 -7.41
N ALA A 156 -13.51 -6.36 -8.23
CA ALA A 156 -14.69 -5.50 -8.30
C ALA A 156 -15.51 -5.51 -6.99
N GLU A 157 -15.70 -6.68 -6.42
CA GLU A 157 -16.43 -6.83 -5.15
C GLU A 157 -15.65 -6.24 -3.98
N LEU A 158 -14.32 -6.36 -3.98
CA LEU A 158 -13.46 -5.77 -2.95
C LEU A 158 -13.46 -4.24 -3.04
N MET A 159 -13.51 -3.67 -4.24
CA MET A 159 -13.68 -2.23 -4.41
C MET A 159 -15.04 -1.76 -3.92
N GLN A 160 -16.09 -2.51 -4.20
CA GLN A 160 -17.43 -2.26 -3.66
C GLN A 160 -17.43 -2.31 -2.13
N THR A 161 -16.75 -3.30 -1.54
CA THR A 161 -16.55 -3.41 -0.09
C THR A 161 -15.88 -2.16 0.48
N ALA A 162 -14.80 -1.72 -0.15
CA ALA A 162 -14.04 -0.54 0.29
C ALA A 162 -14.87 0.74 0.22
N LEU A 163 -15.60 0.94 -0.87
CA LEU A 163 -16.50 2.09 -1.04
C LEU A 163 -17.62 2.08 0.00
N ASN A 164 -18.23 0.94 0.23
CA ASN A 164 -19.28 0.78 1.24
C ASN A 164 -18.77 1.10 2.65
N TRP A 165 -17.58 0.60 3.00
CA TRP A 165 -16.94 0.87 4.28
C TRP A 165 -16.68 2.36 4.48
N ALA A 166 -16.16 3.04 3.45
CA ALA A 166 -15.89 4.47 3.49
C ALA A 166 -17.18 5.31 3.55
N TYR A 167 -18.18 4.94 2.77
CA TYR A 167 -19.48 5.62 2.78
C TYR A 167 -20.15 5.56 4.16
N ALA A 168 -20.16 4.38 4.78
CA ALA A 168 -20.73 4.20 6.13
C ALA A 168 -20.06 5.06 7.20
N ARG A 169 -18.83 5.51 6.96
CA ARG A 169 -18.06 6.38 7.85
C ARG A 169 -18.09 7.86 7.46
N GLY A 170 -18.95 8.22 6.50
CA GLY A 170 -19.13 9.60 6.05
C GLY A 170 -17.97 10.14 5.22
N LYS A 171 -17.13 9.25 4.65
CA LYS A 171 -16.01 9.67 3.81
C LYS A 171 -16.48 10.05 2.42
N THR A 172 -15.79 10.99 1.81
CA THR A 172 -16.06 11.49 0.45
C THR A 172 -15.02 11.04 -0.57
N THR A 173 -13.82 10.66 -0.12
CA THR A 173 -12.71 10.22 -0.97
C THR A 173 -12.11 8.92 -0.44
N LEU A 174 -11.94 7.96 -1.33
CA LEU A 174 -11.18 6.72 -1.08
C LEU A 174 -9.87 6.77 -1.85
N ARG A 175 -8.77 6.51 -1.16
CA ARG A 175 -7.41 6.54 -1.72
C ARG A 175 -6.78 5.17 -1.71
N VAL A 176 -5.89 4.93 -2.67
CA VAL A 176 -5.08 3.70 -2.74
C VAL A 176 -3.78 3.97 -3.45
N ALA A 177 -2.69 3.39 -2.97
CA ALA A 177 -1.40 3.41 -3.63
C ALA A 177 -1.07 2.03 -4.18
N THR A 178 -0.39 1.98 -5.34
CA THR A 178 0.11 0.73 -5.90
C THR A 178 1.40 0.98 -6.67
N GLN A 179 2.15 -0.10 -6.93
CA GLN A 179 3.36 -0.02 -7.74
C GLN A 179 3.00 0.36 -9.19
N MET A 180 3.83 1.19 -9.78
CA MET A 180 3.68 1.65 -11.16
C MET A 180 3.64 0.50 -12.17
N GLY A 181 4.35 -0.60 -11.88
CA GLY A 181 4.36 -1.81 -12.68
C GLY A 181 3.15 -2.74 -12.50
N ASN A 182 2.30 -2.49 -11.51
CA ASN A 182 1.12 -3.33 -11.24
C ASN A 182 -0.06 -2.91 -12.12
N ARG A 183 0.01 -3.28 -13.39
CA ARG A 183 -0.99 -2.92 -14.40
C ARG A 183 -2.39 -3.43 -14.05
N ALA A 184 -2.49 -4.62 -13.49
CA ALA A 184 -3.79 -5.22 -13.14
C ALA A 184 -4.50 -4.42 -12.05
N ALA A 185 -3.77 -4.02 -11.01
CA ALA A 185 -4.32 -3.19 -9.93
C ALA A 185 -4.72 -1.80 -10.45
N ILE A 186 -3.86 -1.14 -11.22
CA ILE A 186 -4.16 0.19 -11.79
C ILE A 186 -5.44 0.14 -12.64
N ARG A 187 -5.54 -0.86 -13.52
CA ARG A 187 -6.75 -1.06 -14.34
C ARG A 187 -8.00 -1.26 -13.47
N ARG A 188 -7.88 -2.05 -12.40
CA ARG A 188 -9.00 -2.31 -11.51
C ARG A 188 -9.47 -1.05 -10.81
N TYR A 189 -8.55 -0.24 -10.31
CA TYR A 189 -8.89 1.01 -9.63
C TYR A 189 -9.52 2.02 -10.59
N ILE A 190 -8.95 2.20 -11.78
CA ILE A 190 -9.52 3.09 -12.80
C ILE A 190 -10.90 2.62 -13.24
N ALA A 191 -11.10 1.32 -13.45
CA ALA A 191 -12.42 0.76 -13.79
C ALA A 191 -13.45 0.98 -12.69
N SER A 192 -13.03 1.17 -11.45
CA SER A 192 -13.91 1.50 -10.31
C SER A 192 -14.15 3.01 -10.14
N GLY A 193 -13.58 3.85 -10.99
CA GLY A 193 -13.79 5.30 -10.98
C GLY A 193 -12.61 6.11 -10.42
N ALA A 194 -11.48 5.47 -10.16
CA ALA A 194 -10.31 6.17 -9.64
C ALA A 194 -9.58 6.96 -10.74
N SER A 195 -8.92 8.03 -10.32
CA SER A 195 -7.96 8.78 -11.13
C SER A 195 -6.61 8.84 -10.41
N VAL A 196 -5.53 8.98 -11.18
CA VAL A 196 -4.19 9.15 -10.63
C VAL A 196 -4.06 10.56 -10.07
N GLU A 197 -3.73 10.65 -8.78
CA GLU A 197 -3.53 11.94 -8.08
C GLU A 197 -2.07 12.36 -8.08
N SER A 198 -1.16 11.40 -7.85
CA SER A 198 0.27 11.67 -7.75
C SER A 198 1.08 10.41 -8.05
N ALA A 199 2.36 10.61 -8.29
CA ALA A 199 3.32 9.53 -8.44
C ALA A 199 4.58 9.84 -7.63
N ALA A 200 5.26 8.82 -7.16
CA ALA A 200 6.46 8.94 -6.35
C ALA A 200 7.47 7.87 -6.73
N TYR A 201 8.74 8.14 -6.40
CA TYR A 201 9.82 7.17 -6.51
C TYR A 201 10.37 6.80 -5.14
N TRP A 202 10.62 5.52 -4.95
CA TRP A 202 11.43 5.01 -3.86
C TRP A 202 12.85 4.79 -4.36
N LEU A 203 13.82 5.39 -3.67
CA LEU A 203 15.24 5.23 -3.96
C LEU A 203 15.93 4.68 -2.72
N TYR A 204 16.88 3.79 -2.95
CA TYR A 204 17.67 3.19 -1.87
C TYR A 204 19.17 3.38 -2.14
N ARG A 205 19.91 3.48 -1.06
CA ARG A 205 21.37 3.50 -1.03
C ARG A 205 21.88 2.50 0.02
#